data_5c4e02c09c5b016ff23ce6e08cae7aea
#
_entry.id   5c4e02c09c5b016ff23ce6e08cae7aea
#
_cell.length_a   1.000
_cell.length_b   1.000
_cell.length_c   1.000
_cell.angle_alpha   90.00
_cell.angle_beta   90.00
_cell.angle_gamma   90.00
#
_symmetry.space_group_name_H-M   'P 1'
#
loop_
_entity.id
_entity.type
_entity.pdbx_description
1 polymer ?
#
loop_
_entity_poly.entity_id
_entity_poly.type
_entity_poly.pdbx_seq_one_letter_code
_entity_poly.pdbx_strand_id
1 'polypeptide(L)'
;YALDVGHLQLAKELDQDCRVIKMEGHNAREIVPEWFDEAIDFMCMDVSFISCKTILEHILRVLSIRHIAILVKPQFECGPTALNKHGVLKNSKLALKIVEDVKSFLFQYYGSVEAMPSILEGRSGNQEYMVYAKDLRIS
;
A
#
# COMPACT_ATOMS: atom_id res chain seq x y z
N TYR A 1 6.69 11.98 -5.78
CA TYR A 1 7.44 11.67 -4.56
C TYR A 1 7.65 10.18 -4.46
N ALA A 2 8.91 9.74 -4.32
CA ALA A 2 9.29 8.34 -4.18
C ALA A 2 9.83 8.11 -2.77
N LEU A 3 8.98 7.57 -1.90
CA LEU A 3 9.26 7.41 -0.48
C LEU A 3 9.59 5.96 -0.15
N ASP A 4 10.69 5.73 0.54
CA ASP A 4 11.12 4.40 0.99
C ASP A 4 11.97 4.55 2.25
N VAL A 5 11.88 3.57 3.15
CA VAL A 5 12.73 3.55 4.34
C VAL A 5 14.18 3.18 4.00
N GLY A 6 14.39 2.46 2.90
CA GLY A 6 15.71 2.06 2.43
C GLY A 6 16.43 3.15 1.67
N HIS A 7 17.61 2.82 1.18
CA HIS A 7 18.44 3.69 0.36
C HIS A 7 18.84 2.95 -0.91
N LEU A 8 19.11 3.71 -1.98
CA LEU A 8 19.52 3.18 -3.29
C LEU A 8 18.50 2.19 -3.87
N GLN A 9 17.21 2.45 -3.61
CA GLN A 9 16.12 1.58 -4.07
C GLN A 9 15.56 2.02 -5.41
N LEU A 10 15.72 3.29 -5.77
CA LEU A 10 15.10 3.86 -6.97
C LEU A 10 15.89 3.45 -8.22
N ALA A 11 15.16 3.03 -9.26
CA ALA A 11 15.78 2.72 -10.55
C ALA A 11 16.51 3.93 -11.10
N LYS A 12 17.63 3.70 -11.80
CA LYS A 12 18.51 4.76 -12.29
C LYS A 12 17.77 5.81 -13.12
N GLU A 13 16.86 5.38 -13.98
CA GLU A 13 16.09 6.24 -14.86
C GLU A 13 15.20 7.18 -14.06
N LEU A 14 14.64 6.70 -12.97
CA LEU A 14 13.80 7.52 -12.07
C LEU A 14 14.63 8.40 -11.17
N ASP A 15 15.77 7.89 -10.68
CA ASP A 15 16.67 8.66 -9.83
C ASP A 15 17.24 9.88 -10.54
N GLN A 16 17.39 9.79 -11.85
CA GLN A 16 17.93 10.87 -12.72
C GLN A 16 16.84 11.77 -13.30
N ASP A 17 15.55 11.44 -13.10
CA ASP A 17 14.44 12.23 -13.64
C ASP A 17 14.15 13.40 -12.69
N CYS A 18 14.24 14.63 -13.22
CA CYS A 18 14.03 15.82 -12.42
C CYS A 18 12.61 15.98 -11.85
N ARG A 19 11.65 15.20 -12.37
CA ARG A 19 10.26 15.21 -11.88
C ARG A 19 10.09 14.34 -10.65
N VAL A 20 11.05 13.45 -10.36
CA VAL A 20 10.99 12.53 -9.22
C VAL A 20 11.68 13.17 -8.04
N ILE A 21 10.94 13.32 -6.95
CA ILE A 21 11.48 13.81 -5.68
C ILE A 21 11.74 12.58 -4.81
N LYS A 22 13.02 12.28 -4.61
CA LYS A 22 13.44 11.09 -3.86
C LYS A 22 13.35 11.38 -2.37
N MET A 23 12.67 10.49 -1.65
CA MET A 23 12.49 10.55 -0.20
C MET A 23 12.90 9.24 0.44
N GLU A 24 14.13 8.83 0.21
CA GLU A 24 14.70 7.63 0.83
C GLU A 24 15.04 7.89 2.30
N GLY A 25 15.07 6.84 3.11
CA GLY A 25 15.28 6.96 4.53
C GLY A 25 14.10 7.54 5.29
N HIS A 26 12.93 7.61 4.67
CA HIS A 26 11.70 8.14 5.27
C HIS A 26 10.73 7.01 5.58
N ASN A 27 10.15 7.02 6.77
CA ASN A 27 9.17 6.03 7.19
C ASN A 27 7.76 6.56 6.89
N ALA A 28 6.99 5.80 6.10
CA ALA A 28 5.62 6.18 5.76
C ALA A 28 4.72 6.38 6.98
N ARG A 29 5.04 5.73 8.10
CA ARG A 29 4.29 5.89 9.36
C ARG A 29 4.53 7.26 10.01
N GLU A 30 5.50 8.03 9.54
CA GLU A 30 5.85 9.34 10.06
C GLU A 30 5.48 10.48 9.11
N ILE A 31 4.81 10.17 8.00
CA ILE A 31 4.39 11.17 7.01
C ILE A 31 3.62 12.31 7.69
N VAL A 32 4.01 13.53 7.33
CA VAL A 32 3.31 14.75 7.69
C VAL A 32 3.11 15.58 6.42
N PRO A 33 2.06 16.43 6.34
CA PRO A 33 1.79 17.21 5.14
C PRO A 33 2.96 18.10 4.72
N GLU A 34 3.74 18.56 5.68
CA GLU A 34 4.87 19.47 5.46
C GLU A 34 6.01 18.84 4.66
N TRP A 35 6.01 17.51 4.51
CA TRP A 35 7.00 16.83 3.66
C TRP A 35 6.78 17.07 2.17
N PHE A 36 5.59 17.54 1.78
CA PHE A 36 5.21 17.67 0.39
C PHE A 36 4.93 19.14 0.04
N ASP A 37 5.54 19.60 -1.03
CA ASP A 37 5.35 20.98 -1.51
C ASP A 37 4.03 21.15 -2.25
N GLU A 38 3.47 20.04 -2.76
CA GLU A 38 2.24 20.05 -3.54
C GLU A 38 1.23 19.05 -2.98
N ALA A 39 -0.04 19.28 -3.28
CA ALA A 39 -1.10 18.33 -2.96
C ALA A 39 -0.86 17.02 -3.69
N ILE A 40 -1.17 15.91 -3.03
CA ILE A 40 -1.01 14.57 -3.58
C ILE A 40 -2.35 14.14 -4.21
N ASP A 41 -2.38 13.98 -5.53
CA ASP A 41 -3.58 13.54 -6.24
C ASP A 41 -3.72 12.04 -6.29
N PHE A 42 -2.62 11.32 -6.37
CA PHE A 42 -2.59 9.88 -6.50
C PHE A 42 -1.46 9.30 -5.65
N MET A 43 -1.77 8.20 -4.96
CA MET A 43 -0.76 7.45 -4.23
C MET A 43 -0.83 5.98 -4.66
N CYS A 44 0.32 5.39 -4.91
CA CYS A 44 0.42 3.93 -4.96
C CYS A 44 1.29 3.45 -3.81
N MET A 45 0.98 2.27 -3.29
CA MET A 45 1.67 1.72 -2.14
C MET A 45 1.95 0.22 -2.33
N ASP A 46 3.21 -0.14 -2.16
CA ASP A 46 3.68 -1.51 -2.14
C ASP A 46 4.63 -1.65 -0.96
N VAL A 47 4.16 -2.23 0.13
CA VAL A 47 4.94 -2.38 1.37
C VAL A 47 5.00 -3.84 1.78
N SER A 48 6.09 -4.21 2.46
CA SER A 48 6.35 -5.57 2.93
C SER A 48 6.57 -5.59 4.43
N PHE A 49 6.25 -6.72 5.06
CA PHE A 49 6.50 -7.00 6.48
C PHE A 49 5.73 -6.14 7.47
N ILE A 50 4.76 -5.36 7.00
CA ILE A 50 3.89 -4.57 7.86
C ILE A 50 2.48 -4.55 7.23
N SER A 51 1.46 -4.45 8.08
CA SER A 51 0.09 -4.29 7.58
C SER A 51 -0.06 -2.97 6.84
N CYS A 52 -0.62 -3.02 5.64
CA CYS A 52 -0.92 -1.82 4.87
C CYS A 52 -1.92 -0.92 5.59
N LYS A 53 -2.82 -1.48 6.38
CA LYS A 53 -3.81 -0.69 7.15
C LYS A 53 -3.15 0.21 8.17
N THR A 54 -2.07 -0.25 8.81
CA THR A 54 -1.34 0.55 9.79
C THR A 54 -0.78 1.82 9.15
N ILE A 55 -0.20 1.69 7.97
CA ILE A 55 0.34 2.82 7.23
C ILE A 55 -0.78 3.72 6.72
N LEU A 56 -1.82 3.11 6.12
CA LEU A 56 -2.95 3.84 5.55
C LEU A 56 -3.71 4.64 6.60
N GLU A 57 -3.91 4.08 7.78
CA GLU A 57 -4.60 4.77 8.85
C GLU A 57 -3.93 6.10 9.17
N HIS A 58 -2.61 6.10 9.24
CA HIS A 58 -1.85 7.32 9.48
C HIS A 58 -1.93 8.27 8.29
N ILE A 59 -1.64 7.79 7.08
CA ILE A 59 -1.59 8.63 5.88
C ILE A 59 -2.94 9.31 5.64
N LEU A 60 -4.03 8.55 5.72
CA LEU A 60 -5.37 9.08 5.41
C LEU A 60 -5.91 10.00 6.51
N ARG A 61 -5.28 9.98 7.67
CA ARG A 61 -5.61 10.93 8.73
C ARG A 61 -4.96 12.29 8.50
N VAL A 62 -3.76 12.29 7.90
CA VAL A 62 -2.98 13.54 7.75
C VAL A 62 -3.00 14.09 6.33
N LEU A 63 -3.33 13.29 5.33
CA LEU A 63 -3.38 13.71 3.93
C LEU A 63 -4.73 13.38 3.31
N SER A 64 -5.19 14.25 2.41
CA SER A 64 -6.38 14.02 1.59
C SER A 64 -5.93 13.65 0.18
N ILE A 65 -6.04 12.38 -0.17
CA ILE A 65 -5.56 11.84 -1.44
C ILE A 65 -6.74 11.33 -2.25
N ARG A 66 -6.95 11.87 -3.45
CA ARG A 66 -8.13 11.56 -4.28
C ARG A 66 -8.18 10.12 -4.74
N HIS A 67 -7.05 9.56 -5.13
CA HIS A 67 -6.97 8.23 -5.71
C HIS A 67 -5.83 7.46 -5.08
N ILE A 68 -6.09 6.23 -4.66
CA ILE A 68 -5.04 5.37 -4.14
C ILE A 68 -5.11 3.99 -4.79
N ALA A 69 -3.94 3.42 -5.04
CA ALA A 69 -3.79 2.05 -5.52
C ALA A 69 -2.83 1.34 -4.57
N ILE A 70 -3.27 0.23 -4.00
CA ILE A 70 -2.53 -0.48 -2.96
C ILE A 70 -2.34 -1.92 -3.38
N LEU A 71 -1.13 -2.42 -3.27
CA LEU A 71 -0.86 -3.84 -3.41
C LEU A 71 -1.03 -4.50 -2.04
N VAL A 72 -2.10 -5.28 -1.89
CA VAL A 72 -2.38 -6.01 -0.66
C VAL A 72 -1.69 -7.36 -0.73
N LYS A 73 -0.87 -7.63 0.27
CA LYS A 73 -0.08 -8.86 0.39
C LYS A 73 -0.58 -9.64 1.60
N PRO A 74 -1.52 -10.59 1.40
CA PRO A 74 -2.13 -11.32 2.53
C PRO A 74 -1.12 -12.00 3.43
N GLN A 75 0.04 -12.42 2.89
CA GLN A 75 1.10 -13.04 3.67
C GLN A 75 1.66 -12.14 4.78
N PHE A 76 1.51 -10.81 4.64
CA PHE A 76 1.93 -9.85 5.67
C PHE A 76 0.78 -9.29 6.51
N GLU A 77 -0.43 -9.82 6.28
CA GLU A 77 -1.64 -9.39 6.99
C GLU A 77 -2.20 -10.50 7.89
N CYS A 78 -1.82 -11.75 7.65
CA CYS A 78 -2.47 -12.92 8.26
C CYS A 78 -1.85 -13.39 9.58
N GLY A 79 -0.70 -12.86 9.95
CA GLY A 79 0.07 -13.39 11.08
C GLY A 79 0.89 -14.64 10.71
N PRO A 80 1.95 -14.94 11.48
CA PRO A 80 2.91 -15.97 11.10
C PRO A 80 2.34 -17.40 11.17
N THR A 81 1.36 -17.66 12.03
CA THR A 81 0.81 -19.00 12.19
C THR A 81 0.00 -19.49 10.99
N ALA A 82 -0.49 -18.57 10.17
CA ALA A 82 -1.25 -18.90 8.95
C ALA A 82 -0.35 -19.24 7.76
N LEU A 83 0.94 -18.99 7.86
CA LEU A 83 1.90 -19.24 6.79
C LEU A 83 2.51 -20.64 6.92
N ASN A 84 2.81 -21.27 5.77
CA ASN A 84 3.57 -22.50 5.75
C ASN A 84 5.07 -22.21 5.99
N LYS A 85 5.90 -23.26 5.97
CA LYS A 85 7.35 -23.14 6.20
C LYS A 85 8.09 -22.28 5.15
N HIS A 86 7.46 -22.05 4.00
CA HIS A 86 8.02 -21.23 2.93
C HIS A 86 7.50 -19.79 2.95
N GLY A 87 6.74 -19.40 3.97
CA GLY A 87 6.18 -18.06 4.07
C GLY A 87 4.98 -17.83 3.15
N VAL A 88 4.29 -18.90 2.75
CA VAL A 88 3.16 -18.83 1.81
C VAL A 88 1.85 -19.02 2.55
N LEU A 89 0.89 -18.15 2.28
CA LEU A 89 -0.48 -18.28 2.75
C LEU A 89 -1.26 -19.15 1.75
N LYS A 90 -1.60 -20.36 2.16
CA LYS A 90 -2.35 -21.33 1.33
C LYS A 90 -3.86 -21.19 1.47
N ASN A 91 -4.35 -20.61 2.57
CA ASN A 91 -5.77 -20.50 2.83
C ASN A 91 -6.38 -19.36 2.01
N SER A 92 -7.03 -19.70 0.89
CA SER A 92 -7.62 -18.71 -0.02
C SER A 92 -8.80 -17.95 0.60
N LYS A 93 -9.55 -18.60 1.49
CA LYS A 93 -10.66 -17.93 2.19
C LYS A 93 -10.14 -16.84 3.12
N LEU A 94 -9.06 -17.12 3.83
CA LEU A 94 -8.42 -16.13 4.70
C LEU A 94 -7.85 -14.97 3.86
N ALA A 95 -7.22 -15.27 2.72
CA ALA A 95 -6.71 -14.24 1.83
C ALA A 95 -7.82 -13.30 1.36
N LEU A 96 -8.97 -13.85 0.94
CA LEU A 96 -10.11 -13.04 0.50
C LEU A 96 -10.71 -12.23 1.64
N LYS A 97 -10.76 -12.79 2.84
CA LYS A 97 -11.21 -12.06 4.02
C LYS A 97 -10.31 -10.86 4.30
N ILE A 98 -8.99 -11.04 4.19
CA ILE A 98 -8.03 -9.95 4.38
C ILE A 98 -8.27 -8.84 3.36
N VAL A 99 -8.50 -9.18 2.09
CA VAL A 99 -8.81 -8.18 1.05
C VAL A 99 -10.10 -7.43 1.39
N GLU A 100 -11.14 -8.16 1.84
CA GLU A 100 -12.41 -7.53 2.21
C GLU A 100 -12.24 -6.61 3.43
N ASP A 101 -11.40 -6.97 4.39
CA ASP A 101 -11.10 -6.12 5.54
C ASP A 101 -10.42 -4.82 5.11
N VAL A 102 -9.48 -4.89 4.16
CA VAL A 102 -8.83 -3.70 3.61
C VAL A 102 -9.83 -2.83 2.87
N LYS A 103 -10.70 -3.43 2.05
CA LYS A 103 -11.75 -2.69 1.34
C LYS A 103 -12.69 -1.98 2.32
N SER A 104 -13.12 -2.68 3.36
CA SER A 104 -14.01 -2.10 4.39
C SER A 104 -13.36 -0.93 5.09
N PHE A 105 -12.07 -1.03 5.40
CA PHE A 105 -11.31 0.08 5.96
C PHE A 105 -11.32 1.28 5.01
N LEU A 106 -11.06 1.05 3.73
CA LEU A 106 -11.00 2.13 2.74
C LEU A 106 -12.37 2.76 2.46
N PHE A 107 -13.46 2.03 2.61
CA PHE A 107 -14.80 2.58 2.44
C PHE A 107 -15.14 3.65 3.50
N GLN A 108 -14.40 3.74 4.58
CA GLN A 108 -14.53 4.84 5.54
C GLN A 108 -14.10 6.18 4.94
N TYR A 109 -13.21 6.14 3.95
CA TYR A 109 -12.60 7.33 3.34
C TYR A 109 -13.02 7.55 1.89
N TYR A 110 -13.43 6.51 1.18
CA TYR A 110 -13.70 6.56 -0.26
C TYR A 110 -15.06 5.99 -0.58
N GLY A 111 -15.72 6.58 -1.59
CA GLY A 111 -17.03 6.12 -2.05
C GLY A 111 -16.97 4.90 -2.94
N SER A 112 -15.81 4.65 -3.58
CA SER A 112 -15.63 3.52 -4.50
C SER A 112 -14.33 2.80 -4.17
N VAL A 113 -14.40 1.49 -3.94
CA VAL A 113 -13.24 0.64 -3.67
C VAL A 113 -13.41 -0.66 -4.46
N GLU A 114 -12.42 -0.96 -5.29
CA GLU A 114 -12.41 -2.18 -6.11
C GLU A 114 -11.15 -2.98 -5.85
N ALA A 115 -11.24 -4.30 -5.90
CA ALA A 115 -10.11 -5.19 -5.72
C ALA A 115 -10.05 -6.22 -6.84
N MET A 116 -8.84 -6.57 -7.25
CA MET A 116 -8.60 -7.62 -8.24
C MET A 116 -7.33 -8.38 -7.90
N PRO A 117 -7.23 -9.67 -8.27
CA PRO A 117 -5.98 -10.41 -8.12
C PRO A 117 -4.88 -9.75 -8.96
N SER A 118 -3.67 -9.69 -8.40
CA SER A 118 -2.51 -9.24 -9.16
C SER A 118 -2.13 -10.29 -10.21
N ILE A 119 -1.74 -9.83 -11.39
CA ILE A 119 -1.25 -10.71 -12.45
C ILE A 119 0.08 -11.34 -12.04
N LEU A 120 0.91 -10.59 -11.33
CA LEU A 120 2.20 -11.07 -10.82
C LEU A 120 2.02 -11.64 -9.43
N GLU A 121 2.66 -12.78 -9.19
CA GLU A 121 2.71 -13.37 -7.86
C GLU A 121 3.83 -12.73 -7.04
N GLY A 122 3.64 -12.71 -5.73
CA GLY A 122 4.68 -12.31 -4.79
C GLY A 122 5.72 -13.41 -4.61
N ARG A 123 6.68 -13.16 -3.72
CA ARG A 123 7.72 -14.14 -3.39
C ARG A 123 7.09 -15.48 -3.00
N SER A 124 7.76 -16.55 -3.41
CA SER A 124 7.35 -17.93 -3.11
C SER A 124 5.96 -18.31 -3.65
N GLY A 125 5.42 -17.52 -4.59
CA GLY A 125 4.14 -17.79 -5.22
C GLY A 125 2.92 -17.31 -4.45
N ASN A 126 3.07 -16.36 -3.53
CA ASN A 126 1.92 -15.76 -2.85
C ASN A 126 1.06 -14.98 -3.83
N GLN A 127 -0.26 -15.20 -3.80
CA GLN A 127 -1.21 -14.38 -4.53
C GLN A 127 -1.37 -13.05 -3.81
N GLU A 128 -1.19 -11.95 -4.55
CA GLU A 128 -1.37 -10.60 -4.07
C GLU A 128 -2.54 -9.94 -4.79
N TYR A 129 -3.04 -8.83 -4.28
CA TYR A 129 -4.25 -8.20 -4.78
C TYR A 129 -4.04 -6.69 -4.92
N MET A 130 -4.49 -6.14 -6.06
CA MET A 130 -4.56 -4.70 -6.25
C MET A 130 -5.89 -4.19 -5.74
N VAL A 131 -5.84 -3.16 -4.91
CA VAL A 131 -7.04 -2.46 -4.42
C VAL A 131 -6.94 -1.01 -4.86
N TYR A 132 -7.98 -0.55 -5.56
CA TYR A 132 -8.07 0.83 -6.05
C TYR A 132 -9.25 1.54 -5.38
N ALA A 133 -8.99 2.71 -4.80
CA ALA A 133 -10.02 3.52 -4.16
C ALA A 133 -10.06 4.92 -4.78
N LYS A 134 -11.27 5.43 -4.97
CA LYS A 134 -11.56 6.75 -5.51
C LYS A 134 -12.82 7.30 -4.88
N ASP A 135 -13.20 8.52 -5.28
CA ASP A 135 -14.34 9.25 -4.73
C ASP A 135 -14.14 9.52 -3.24
N LEU A 136 -13.06 10.27 -2.95
CA LEU A 136 -12.71 10.65 -1.58
C LEU A 136 -13.91 11.35 -0.92
N ARG A 137 -14.31 10.84 0.24
CA ARG A 137 -15.37 11.46 1.04
C ARG A 137 -14.81 12.70 1.71
N ILE A 138 -15.49 13.80 1.51
CA ILE A 138 -15.13 15.06 2.19
C ILE A 138 -15.91 15.11 3.47
N SER A 139 -15.20 15.18 4.58
CA SER A 139 -15.81 15.32 5.90
C SER A 139 -16.10 16.79 6.20
#